data_b14336e1714ab23c5eb5d14ab6967ab8
#
_entry.id   b14336e1714ab23c5eb5d14ab6967ab8
#
_cell.length_a   1.000
_cell.length_b   1.000
_cell.length_c   1.000
_cell.angle_alpha   90.00
_cell.angle_beta   90.00
_cell.angle_gamma   90.00
#
_symmetry.space_group_name_H-M   'P 1'
#
loop_
_entity.id
_entity.type
_entity.pdbx_description
1 polymer ?
#
loop_
_entity_poly.entity_id
_entity_poly.type
_entity_poly.pdbx_seq_one_letter_code
_entity_poly.pdbx_strand_id
1 'polypeptide(L)'
;LGTAAGISRAAMPLLLNCVNLVFLDTAAVLFLLTVSAYKKRTPGSFVRILFLLLCNPFLYIGVSYYYTITLSMPFVMGILYLYVRFLRKKEKHPYVVLVLLGLVVGFGYLLRATTMIPFIAVIACLLFLGRLQKRDLLAAAVAVLTIAGISAGNRQYIGLDTKDTAFPLTHWVMMSMTSPGSHNEADETYTASFPTAAEKKAADRERLMEKLQAMTVGELLSLAHAKVENTWGRGSNGYPVYLENCLRTDGLYPYLFGDHKDFVILYHQGYYLCLLLGIFYDLLRTVRKREWGSYVFQLTFLGAVLFYLLWETGSQYSLPFLLVLQFLAENGVEQWEEAVVSDRGKTCKLQRSICAVLLAGLLVFAIGNYSVFAGQTQEYTHPVVMQLLANEELSIGKEKLLQTFEASQPFDRVIFQWRNDDSSSDAVYEAVLASETGVIAEEEITGAGQPYNGATVLSFPTVTPDGTQMYTLSIRKKSGTDELRFVTYSMGYYDAYAGGTLTLGGQELTKDLLLAVSRTEIKTYTTAKRYWAFTAFFIAALAMLFVLAGRGERRRMK
;
A
#
# COMPACT_ATOMS: atom_id res chain seq x y z
N LEU A 1 24.08 7.62 3.90
CA LEU A 1 24.13 9.09 3.78
C LEU A 1 23.64 9.78 5.06
N GLY A 2 22.47 9.42 5.60
CA GLY A 2 21.95 10.05 6.83
C GLY A 2 22.86 9.86 8.03
N THR A 3 23.35 8.65 8.27
CA THR A 3 24.33 8.35 9.32
C THR A 3 25.67 9.06 9.10
N ALA A 4 26.13 9.16 7.85
CA ALA A 4 27.34 9.91 7.50
C ALA A 4 27.17 11.43 7.71
N ALA A 5 25.92 11.93 7.66
CA ALA A 5 25.58 13.31 7.96
C ALA A 5 25.32 13.58 9.45
N GLY A 6 25.55 12.60 10.33
CA GLY A 6 25.34 12.73 11.76
C GLY A 6 23.88 12.73 12.22
N ILE A 7 22.96 12.28 11.38
CA ILE A 7 21.53 12.17 11.73
C ILE A 7 21.37 10.98 12.70
N SER A 8 20.71 11.22 13.83
CA SER A 8 20.42 10.17 14.80
C SER A 8 19.51 9.09 14.24
N ARG A 9 19.61 7.86 14.76
CA ARG A 9 18.75 6.73 14.33
C ARG A 9 17.28 7.05 14.54
N ALA A 10 16.92 7.69 15.65
CA ALA A 10 15.55 8.11 15.94
C ALA A 10 14.99 9.17 14.98
N ALA A 11 15.85 10.00 14.37
CA ALA A 11 15.45 11.01 13.38
C ALA A 11 15.41 10.47 11.92
N MET A 12 15.90 9.26 11.69
CA MET A 12 15.95 8.65 10.36
C MET A 12 14.57 8.50 9.71
N PRO A 13 13.49 8.08 10.41
CA PRO A 13 12.15 8.00 9.83
C PRO A 13 11.68 9.34 9.28
N LEU A 14 11.92 10.42 10.01
CA LEU A 14 11.56 11.77 9.55
C LEU A 14 12.31 12.16 8.27
N LEU A 15 13.61 11.86 8.19
CA LEU A 15 14.39 12.08 6.97
C LEU A 15 13.82 11.31 5.78
N LEU A 16 13.50 10.02 5.97
CA LEU A 16 12.93 9.17 4.92
C LEU A 16 11.57 9.69 4.46
N ASN A 17 10.72 10.14 5.39
CA ASN A 17 9.44 10.77 5.07
C ASN A 17 9.62 12.10 4.32
N CYS A 18 10.61 12.91 4.67
CA CYS A 18 10.95 14.13 3.91
C CYS A 18 11.39 13.81 2.48
N VAL A 19 12.21 12.79 2.28
CA VAL A 19 12.60 12.31 0.94
C VAL A 19 11.36 11.85 0.17
N ASN A 20 10.50 11.05 0.80
CA ASN A 20 9.27 10.57 0.19
C ASN A 20 8.33 11.72 -0.22
N LEU A 21 8.18 12.75 0.64
CA LEU A 21 7.42 13.95 0.33
C LEU A 21 7.92 14.63 -0.96
N VAL A 22 9.24 14.81 -1.10
CA VAL A 22 9.83 15.42 -2.31
C VAL A 22 9.50 14.59 -3.57
N PHE A 23 9.50 13.25 -3.45
CA PHE A 23 9.13 12.38 -4.58
C PHE A 23 7.65 12.48 -4.92
N LEU A 24 6.76 12.50 -3.91
CA LEU A 24 5.31 12.66 -4.11
C LEU A 24 4.98 14.03 -4.72
N ASP A 25 5.59 15.11 -4.22
CA ASP A 25 5.41 16.45 -4.77
C ASP A 25 5.92 16.54 -6.21
N THR A 26 7.08 15.92 -6.50
CA THR A 26 7.62 15.85 -7.86
C THR A 26 6.64 15.11 -8.79
N ALA A 27 6.04 14.01 -8.33
CA ALA A 27 5.04 13.29 -9.10
C ALA A 27 3.78 14.15 -9.36
N ALA A 28 3.30 14.87 -8.34
CA ALA A 28 2.15 15.78 -8.47
C ALA A 28 2.44 16.94 -9.45
N VAL A 29 3.62 17.54 -9.37
CA VAL A 29 4.05 18.59 -10.32
C VAL A 29 4.13 18.04 -11.75
N LEU A 30 4.77 16.88 -11.94
CA LEU A 30 4.84 16.22 -13.25
C LEU A 30 3.45 15.86 -13.78
N PHE A 31 2.52 15.45 -12.93
CA PHE A 31 1.12 15.24 -13.29
C PHE A 31 0.48 16.52 -13.83
N LEU A 32 0.58 17.64 -13.11
CA LEU A 32 0.01 18.93 -13.54
C LEU A 32 0.65 19.43 -14.86
N LEU A 33 1.96 19.27 -15.01
CA LEU A 33 2.66 19.58 -16.26
C LEU A 33 2.20 18.69 -17.42
N THR A 34 1.98 17.40 -17.15
CA THR A 34 1.48 16.43 -18.15
C THR A 34 0.07 16.79 -18.60
N VAL A 35 -0.80 17.09 -17.65
CA VAL A 35 -2.18 17.53 -17.92
C VAL A 35 -2.18 18.79 -18.78
N SER A 36 -1.35 19.77 -18.44
CA SER A 36 -1.23 21.04 -19.19
C SER A 36 -0.67 20.86 -20.61
N ALA A 37 0.27 19.91 -20.76
CA ALA A 37 0.87 19.60 -22.07
C ALA A 37 -0.02 18.74 -22.97
N TYR A 38 -0.93 17.94 -22.40
CA TYR A 38 -1.76 16.99 -23.15
C TYR A 38 -2.77 17.68 -24.05
N LYS A 39 -3.52 18.66 -23.54
CA LYS A 39 -4.41 19.51 -24.32
C LYS A 39 -4.64 20.86 -23.63
N LYS A 40 -4.99 21.90 -24.41
CA LYS A 40 -5.40 23.19 -23.84
C LYS A 40 -6.65 22.98 -22.97
N ARG A 41 -6.60 23.51 -21.77
CA ARG A 41 -7.69 23.45 -20.81
C ARG A 41 -8.21 24.83 -20.46
N THR A 42 -9.49 24.91 -20.13
CA THR A 42 -10.08 26.11 -19.58
C THR A 42 -9.59 26.32 -18.13
N PRO A 43 -9.56 27.57 -17.62
CA PRO A 43 -9.23 27.81 -16.22
C PRO A 43 -10.10 26.99 -15.26
N GLY A 44 -11.40 26.81 -15.54
CA GLY A 44 -12.31 26.01 -14.73
C GLY A 44 -11.95 24.54 -14.68
N SER A 45 -11.55 23.94 -15.83
CA SER A 45 -11.10 22.54 -15.84
C SER A 45 -9.78 22.35 -15.09
N PHE A 46 -8.87 23.33 -15.14
CA PHE A 46 -7.63 23.28 -14.38
C PHE A 46 -7.89 23.34 -12.86
N VAL A 47 -8.77 24.24 -12.42
CA VAL A 47 -9.18 24.33 -10.99
C VAL A 47 -9.80 23.00 -10.53
N ARG A 48 -10.64 22.35 -11.35
CA ARG A 48 -11.21 21.05 -11.03
C ARG A 48 -10.12 19.97 -10.87
N ILE A 49 -9.14 19.93 -11.77
CA ILE A 49 -8.01 19.00 -11.71
C ILE A 49 -7.21 19.20 -10.42
N LEU A 50 -6.90 20.46 -10.10
CA LEU A 50 -6.20 20.80 -8.86
C LEU A 50 -7.02 20.40 -7.63
N PHE A 51 -8.33 20.66 -7.64
CA PHE A 51 -9.23 20.24 -6.56
C PHE A 51 -9.24 18.72 -6.39
N LEU A 52 -9.37 17.95 -7.48
CA LEU A 52 -9.33 16.48 -7.41
C LEU A 52 -7.97 15.97 -6.92
N LEU A 53 -6.87 16.61 -7.31
CA LEU A 53 -5.54 16.27 -6.82
C LEU A 53 -5.42 16.53 -5.31
N LEU A 54 -5.90 17.68 -4.84
CA LEU A 54 -5.90 18.05 -3.42
C LEU A 54 -6.85 17.18 -2.58
N CYS A 55 -7.92 16.67 -3.18
CA CYS A 55 -8.83 15.74 -2.52
C CYS A 55 -8.31 14.28 -2.51
N ASN A 56 -7.16 14.01 -3.14
CA ASN A 56 -6.58 12.67 -3.13
C ASN A 56 -5.99 12.36 -1.74
N PRO A 57 -6.64 11.50 -0.94
CA PRO A 57 -6.23 11.28 0.44
C PRO A 57 -4.86 10.64 0.55
N PHE A 58 -4.46 9.86 -0.46
CA PHE A 58 -3.16 9.17 -0.46
C PHE A 58 -1.99 10.16 -0.51
N LEU A 59 -2.10 11.31 -1.15
CA LEU A 59 -1.02 12.30 -1.22
C LEU A 59 -0.61 12.83 0.17
N TYR A 60 -1.51 12.78 1.14
CA TYR A 60 -1.27 13.18 2.53
C TYR A 60 -0.77 12.02 3.39
N ILE A 61 -1.48 10.90 3.36
CA ILE A 61 -1.15 9.71 4.16
C ILE A 61 0.11 9.03 3.58
N GLY A 62 0.27 9.05 2.27
CA GLY A 62 1.39 8.44 1.55
C GLY A 62 2.76 9.03 1.89
N VAL A 63 2.84 10.22 2.50
CA VAL A 63 4.11 10.81 2.95
C VAL A 63 4.85 9.89 3.92
N SER A 64 4.13 9.26 4.83
CA SER A 64 4.69 8.30 5.79
C SER A 64 4.94 6.92 5.18
N TYR A 65 4.52 6.69 3.95
CA TYR A 65 4.68 5.42 3.24
C TYR A 65 5.99 5.40 2.44
N TYR A 66 7.13 5.47 3.13
CA TYR A 66 8.43 5.41 2.49
C TYR A 66 8.72 4.00 1.96
N TYR A 67 8.41 3.79 0.69
CA TYR A 67 8.62 2.50 0.02
C TYR A 67 8.89 2.71 -1.47
N THR A 68 9.48 1.72 -2.13
CA THR A 68 9.80 1.80 -3.58
C THR A 68 8.60 2.14 -4.46
N ILE A 69 7.39 1.86 -3.98
CA ILE A 69 6.13 2.14 -4.67
C ILE A 69 5.90 3.65 -4.80
N THR A 70 5.99 4.40 -3.70
CA THR A 70 5.81 5.86 -3.70
C THR A 70 6.97 6.56 -4.41
N LEU A 71 8.20 6.10 -4.17
CA LEU A 71 9.40 6.62 -4.82
C LEU A 71 9.38 6.40 -6.35
N SER A 72 8.64 5.43 -6.86
CA SER A 72 8.52 5.17 -8.31
C SER A 72 7.53 6.10 -9.04
N MET A 73 6.61 6.75 -8.32
CA MET A 73 5.56 7.60 -8.92
C MET A 73 6.09 8.72 -9.83
N PRO A 74 7.13 9.51 -9.46
CA PRO A 74 7.65 10.57 -10.31
C PRO A 74 8.30 10.02 -11.59
N PHE A 75 8.83 8.80 -11.57
CA PHE A 75 9.40 8.18 -12.78
C PHE A 75 8.31 7.76 -13.75
N VAL A 76 7.22 7.16 -13.26
CA VAL A 76 6.03 6.86 -14.09
C VAL A 76 5.50 8.15 -14.75
N MET A 77 5.30 9.20 -13.97
CA MET A 77 4.81 10.48 -14.49
C MET A 77 5.84 11.18 -15.39
N GLY A 78 7.14 11.08 -15.07
CA GLY A 78 8.22 11.63 -15.89
C GLY A 78 8.29 11.03 -17.29
N ILE A 79 8.17 9.71 -17.41
CA ILE A 79 8.10 9.01 -18.70
C ILE A 79 6.90 9.52 -19.52
N LEU A 80 5.73 9.61 -18.90
CA LEU A 80 4.49 10.07 -19.57
C LEU A 80 4.58 11.55 -19.93
N TYR A 81 5.16 12.41 -19.09
CA TYR A 81 5.40 13.81 -19.37
C TYR A 81 6.31 14.02 -20.58
N LEU A 82 7.45 13.32 -20.61
CA LEU A 82 8.40 13.39 -21.73
C LEU A 82 7.74 12.97 -23.05
N TYR A 83 6.92 11.92 -23.02
CA TYR A 83 6.16 11.52 -24.19
C TYR A 83 5.14 12.58 -24.64
N VAL A 84 4.29 13.05 -23.73
CA VAL A 84 3.21 13.99 -24.06
C VAL A 84 3.77 15.33 -24.53
N ARG A 85 4.79 15.82 -23.87
CA ARG A 85 5.36 17.15 -24.12
C ARG A 85 6.21 17.18 -25.39
N PHE A 86 6.99 16.16 -25.63
CA PHE A 86 8.04 16.17 -26.64
C PHE A 86 7.84 15.10 -27.74
N LEU A 87 7.72 13.83 -27.39
CA LEU A 87 7.74 12.74 -28.37
C LEU A 87 6.46 12.63 -29.19
N ARG A 88 5.30 12.96 -28.61
CA ARG A 88 4.02 13.02 -29.33
C ARG A 88 4.02 14.08 -30.43
N LYS A 89 4.80 15.15 -30.27
CA LYS A 89 5.00 16.23 -31.25
C LYS A 89 6.40 16.07 -31.87
N LYS A 90 6.62 16.63 -33.08
CA LYS A 90 7.98 16.68 -33.65
C LYS A 90 8.83 17.64 -32.80
N GLU A 91 9.81 17.09 -32.09
CA GLU A 91 10.73 17.85 -31.22
C GLU A 91 11.96 18.28 -32.01
N LYS A 92 12.48 19.48 -31.65
CA LYS A 92 13.71 20.02 -32.27
C LYS A 92 14.99 19.33 -31.78
N HIS A 93 15.00 18.85 -30.52
CA HIS A 93 16.15 18.21 -29.87
C HIS A 93 15.81 16.79 -29.38
N PRO A 94 15.49 15.84 -30.31
CA PRO A 94 15.01 14.52 -29.92
C PRO A 94 16.02 13.70 -29.11
N TYR A 95 17.31 13.87 -29.36
CA TYR A 95 18.36 13.10 -28.67
C TYR A 95 18.43 13.43 -27.17
N VAL A 96 18.32 14.72 -26.80
CA VAL A 96 18.31 15.13 -25.39
C VAL A 96 17.11 14.51 -24.68
N VAL A 97 15.93 14.56 -25.31
CA VAL A 97 14.71 13.97 -24.74
C VAL A 97 14.84 12.45 -24.60
N LEU A 98 15.45 11.76 -25.58
CA LEU A 98 15.66 10.32 -25.55
C LEU A 98 16.66 9.91 -24.44
N VAL A 99 17.73 10.69 -24.24
CA VAL A 99 18.67 10.48 -23.13
C VAL A 99 17.97 10.68 -21.78
N LEU A 100 17.22 11.78 -21.62
CA LEU A 100 16.44 12.00 -20.39
C LEU A 100 15.42 10.89 -20.14
N LEU A 101 14.73 10.45 -21.18
CA LEU A 101 13.79 9.34 -21.07
C LEU A 101 14.51 8.05 -20.63
N GLY A 102 15.64 7.73 -21.22
CA GLY A 102 16.44 6.57 -20.84
C GLY A 102 16.95 6.63 -19.39
N LEU A 103 17.39 7.80 -18.93
CA LEU A 103 17.79 8.00 -17.53
C LEU A 103 16.60 7.80 -16.57
N VAL A 104 15.46 8.43 -16.86
CA VAL A 104 14.23 8.31 -16.03
C VAL A 104 13.75 6.85 -15.98
N VAL A 105 13.80 6.14 -17.11
CA VAL A 105 13.44 4.70 -17.17
C VAL A 105 14.45 3.87 -16.37
N GLY A 106 15.76 4.10 -16.54
CA GLY A 106 16.80 3.35 -15.86
C GLY A 106 16.75 3.51 -14.34
N PHE A 107 16.68 4.74 -13.84
CA PHE A 107 16.52 5.00 -12.40
C PHE A 107 15.20 4.45 -11.86
N GLY A 108 14.10 4.64 -12.59
CA GLY A 108 12.80 4.12 -12.21
C GLY A 108 12.81 2.59 -12.07
N TYR A 109 13.42 1.89 -13.04
CA TYR A 109 13.54 0.43 -13.01
C TYR A 109 14.33 -0.07 -11.80
N LEU A 110 15.40 0.61 -11.42
CA LEU A 110 16.21 0.25 -10.25
C LEU A 110 15.40 0.38 -8.93
N LEU A 111 14.44 1.29 -8.88
CA LEU A 111 13.53 1.39 -7.74
C LEU A 111 12.42 0.33 -7.83
N ARG A 112 11.81 0.17 -9.02
CA ARG A 112 10.72 -0.76 -9.23
C ARG A 112 10.56 -1.12 -10.71
N ALA A 113 10.63 -2.41 -11.02
CA ALA A 113 10.56 -2.90 -12.41
C ALA A 113 9.28 -2.48 -13.15
N THR A 114 8.16 -2.25 -12.44
CA THR A 114 6.88 -1.82 -13.03
C THR A 114 6.92 -0.44 -13.69
N THR A 115 7.96 0.38 -13.44
CA THR A 115 8.18 1.66 -14.15
C THR A 115 8.50 1.46 -15.64
N MET A 116 8.82 0.23 -16.06
CA MET A 116 8.93 -0.10 -17.49
C MET A 116 7.59 -0.10 -18.23
N ILE A 117 6.47 -0.27 -17.53
CA ILE A 117 5.14 -0.35 -18.15
C ILE A 117 4.79 0.92 -18.95
N PRO A 118 4.90 2.15 -18.40
CA PRO A 118 4.68 3.36 -19.19
C PRO A 118 5.68 3.53 -20.33
N PHE A 119 6.92 3.05 -20.21
CA PHE A 119 7.89 3.09 -21.30
C PHE A 119 7.47 2.16 -22.45
N ILE A 120 7.00 0.95 -22.17
CA ILE A 120 6.44 0.03 -23.16
C ILE A 120 5.21 0.65 -23.82
N ALA A 121 4.33 1.31 -23.05
CA ALA A 121 3.18 2.03 -23.59
C ALA A 121 3.59 3.17 -24.54
N VAL A 122 4.67 3.90 -24.22
CA VAL A 122 5.24 4.94 -25.11
C VAL A 122 5.72 4.34 -26.44
N ILE A 123 6.47 3.24 -26.38
CA ILE A 123 6.95 2.53 -27.59
C ILE A 123 5.77 2.07 -28.44
N ALA A 124 4.75 1.47 -27.83
CA ALA A 124 3.54 1.04 -28.51
C ALA A 124 2.82 2.21 -29.21
N CYS A 125 2.67 3.36 -28.51
CA CYS A 125 2.09 4.54 -29.10
C CYS A 125 2.89 5.11 -30.29
N LEU A 126 4.21 5.13 -30.18
CA LEU A 126 5.09 5.56 -31.29
C LEU A 126 4.99 4.62 -32.48
N LEU A 127 4.87 3.31 -32.23
CA LEU A 127 4.66 2.30 -33.25
C LEU A 127 3.31 2.50 -33.97
N PHE A 128 2.21 2.64 -33.21
CA PHE A 128 0.86 2.87 -33.77
C PHE A 128 0.74 4.18 -34.54
N LEU A 129 1.53 5.20 -34.18
CA LEU A 129 1.61 6.46 -34.91
C LEU A 129 2.49 6.37 -36.17
N GLY A 130 3.19 5.26 -36.41
CA GLY A 130 4.20 5.14 -37.46
C GLY A 130 5.39 6.08 -37.26
N ARG A 131 5.70 6.46 -36.02
CA ARG A 131 6.75 7.41 -35.67
C ARG A 131 7.96 6.78 -34.99
N LEU A 132 7.91 5.49 -34.68
CA LEU A 132 9.03 4.78 -34.11
C LEU A 132 10.20 4.76 -35.10
N GLN A 133 11.36 5.22 -34.66
CA GLN A 133 12.56 5.35 -35.47
C GLN A 133 13.75 4.65 -34.79
N LYS A 134 14.77 4.30 -35.57
CA LYS A 134 16.01 3.66 -35.04
C LYS A 134 16.68 4.48 -33.92
N ARG A 135 16.58 5.82 -33.97
CA ARG A 135 17.10 6.70 -32.93
C ARG A 135 16.42 6.49 -31.57
N ASP A 136 15.17 6.05 -31.54
CA ASP A 136 14.43 5.86 -30.28
C ASP A 136 15.00 4.70 -29.46
N LEU A 137 15.79 3.81 -30.07
CA LEU A 137 16.61 2.82 -29.39
C LEU A 137 17.63 3.45 -28.44
N LEU A 138 17.99 4.73 -28.65
CA LEU A 138 18.87 5.47 -27.72
C LEU A 138 18.30 5.50 -26.29
N ALA A 139 17.01 5.70 -26.13
CA ALA A 139 16.40 5.70 -24.79
C ALA A 139 16.54 4.33 -24.11
N ALA A 140 16.32 3.24 -24.85
CA ALA A 140 16.51 1.89 -24.32
C ALA A 140 18.00 1.61 -23.99
N ALA A 141 18.92 2.02 -24.87
CA ALA A 141 20.36 1.87 -24.63
C ALA A 141 20.81 2.65 -23.37
N VAL A 142 20.38 3.90 -23.21
CA VAL A 142 20.69 4.70 -22.02
C VAL A 142 20.09 4.07 -20.77
N ALA A 143 18.86 3.56 -20.82
CA ALA A 143 18.24 2.89 -19.69
C ALA A 143 19.07 1.64 -19.27
N VAL A 144 19.44 0.80 -20.22
CA VAL A 144 20.27 -0.39 -19.96
C VAL A 144 21.63 0.00 -19.37
N LEU A 145 22.30 1.01 -19.92
CA LEU A 145 23.59 1.49 -19.42
C LEU A 145 23.46 2.07 -18.00
N THR A 146 22.38 2.79 -17.71
CA THR A 146 22.09 3.32 -16.36
C THR A 146 21.90 2.18 -15.36
N ILE A 147 21.07 1.19 -15.69
CA ILE A 147 20.83 0.01 -14.85
C ILE A 147 22.14 -0.76 -14.61
N ALA A 148 22.88 -1.07 -15.68
CA ALA A 148 24.11 -1.83 -15.60
C ALA A 148 25.19 -1.09 -14.80
N GLY A 149 25.38 0.21 -15.06
CA GLY A 149 26.38 1.04 -14.38
C GLY A 149 26.13 1.16 -12.87
N ILE A 150 24.87 1.45 -12.47
CA ILE A 150 24.51 1.57 -11.04
C ILE A 150 24.59 0.20 -10.37
N SER A 151 24.11 -0.87 -11.00
CA SER A 151 24.17 -2.23 -10.44
C SER A 151 25.64 -2.70 -10.27
N ALA A 152 26.53 -2.38 -11.20
CA ALA A 152 27.95 -2.68 -11.09
C ALA A 152 28.59 -1.84 -9.96
N GLY A 153 28.30 -0.54 -9.90
CA GLY A 153 28.76 0.35 -8.83
C GLY A 153 28.32 -0.12 -7.45
N ASN A 154 27.07 -0.49 -7.28
CA ASN A 154 26.54 -1.01 -6.01
C ASN A 154 27.26 -2.30 -5.59
N ARG A 155 27.48 -3.24 -6.51
CA ARG A 155 28.25 -4.46 -6.22
C ARG A 155 29.65 -4.15 -5.72
N GLN A 156 30.34 -3.22 -6.39
CA GLN A 156 31.71 -2.84 -6.05
C GLN A 156 31.79 -2.06 -4.72
N TYR A 157 30.80 -1.19 -4.43
CA TYR A 157 30.84 -0.29 -3.29
C TYR A 157 30.26 -0.93 -2.01
N ILE A 158 29.22 -1.75 -2.13
CA ILE A 158 28.50 -2.35 -0.99
C ILE A 158 29.02 -3.78 -0.72
N GLY A 159 29.68 -4.43 -1.70
CA GLY A 159 30.19 -5.78 -1.57
C GLY A 159 29.10 -6.86 -1.45
N LEU A 160 27.83 -6.50 -1.66
CA LEU A 160 26.71 -7.44 -1.59
C LEU A 160 26.61 -8.25 -2.88
N ASP A 161 26.95 -9.52 -2.81
CA ASP A 161 26.56 -10.49 -3.83
C ASP A 161 25.20 -11.08 -3.46
N THR A 162 24.15 -10.55 -4.09
CA THR A 162 22.78 -11.02 -3.88
C THR A 162 22.36 -12.12 -4.84
N LYS A 163 23.31 -12.68 -5.61
CA LYS A 163 23.00 -13.60 -6.71
C LYS A 163 22.22 -14.82 -6.26
N ASP A 164 22.62 -15.43 -5.16
CA ASP A 164 22.00 -16.65 -4.65
C ASP A 164 21.00 -16.39 -3.49
N THR A 165 21.03 -15.20 -2.87
CA THR A 165 20.09 -14.81 -1.80
C THR A 165 18.80 -14.23 -2.37
N ALA A 166 18.84 -13.55 -3.53
CA ALA A 166 17.64 -12.97 -4.14
C ALA A 166 16.69 -14.04 -4.69
N PHE A 167 15.40 -13.77 -4.56
CA PHE A 167 14.36 -14.57 -5.19
C PHE A 167 14.34 -14.35 -6.71
N PRO A 168 14.30 -15.43 -7.52
CA PRO A 168 14.22 -15.32 -8.98
C PRO A 168 12.81 -14.83 -9.40
N LEU A 169 12.70 -14.32 -10.63
CA LEU A 169 11.41 -13.87 -11.18
C LEU A 169 10.33 -14.97 -11.16
N THR A 170 10.74 -16.24 -11.27
CA THR A 170 9.86 -17.40 -11.21
C THR A 170 9.13 -17.54 -9.87
N HIS A 171 9.78 -17.13 -8.78
CA HIS A 171 9.19 -17.12 -7.44
C HIS A 171 7.91 -16.28 -7.39
N TRP A 172 7.99 -15.04 -7.85
CA TRP A 172 6.86 -14.11 -7.81
C TRP A 172 5.66 -14.57 -8.66
N VAL A 173 5.95 -15.22 -9.81
CA VAL A 173 4.91 -15.81 -10.65
C VAL A 173 4.32 -17.05 -9.99
N MET A 174 5.15 -17.94 -9.43
CA MET A 174 4.73 -19.16 -8.76
C MET A 174 3.87 -18.86 -7.51
N MET A 175 4.34 -17.95 -6.65
CA MET A 175 3.63 -17.51 -5.44
C MET A 175 2.28 -16.86 -5.80
N SER A 176 2.23 -16.11 -6.89
CA SER A 176 1.02 -15.43 -7.36
C SER A 176 -0.11 -16.37 -7.79
N MET A 177 0.14 -17.67 -7.93
CA MET A 177 -0.88 -18.67 -8.27
C MET A 177 -1.65 -19.19 -7.05
N THR A 178 -1.37 -18.70 -5.86
CA THR A 178 -2.16 -18.98 -4.64
C THR A 178 -3.12 -17.82 -4.38
N SER A 179 -4.43 -18.08 -4.28
CA SER A 179 -5.42 -16.99 -4.07
C SER A 179 -5.17 -16.24 -2.75
N PRO A 180 -5.26 -14.91 -2.72
CA PRO A 180 -5.65 -13.95 -3.78
C PRO A 180 -4.51 -13.47 -4.67
N GLY A 181 -3.40 -14.19 -4.76
CA GLY A 181 -2.22 -13.84 -5.54
C GLY A 181 -1.23 -12.92 -4.82
N SER A 182 -1.40 -12.73 -3.51
CA SER A 182 -0.53 -11.93 -2.65
C SER A 182 0.63 -12.77 -2.08
N HIS A 183 1.47 -12.13 -1.29
CA HIS A 183 2.53 -12.77 -0.52
C HIS A 183 2.02 -14.01 0.23
N ASN A 184 2.79 -15.11 0.17
CA ASN A 184 2.49 -16.38 0.80
C ASN A 184 3.76 -16.93 1.45
N GLU A 185 3.76 -17.04 2.77
CA GLU A 185 4.91 -17.47 3.57
C GLU A 185 5.37 -18.89 3.24
N ALA A 186 4.43 -19.81 2.93
CA ALA A 186 4.75 -21.18 2.59
C ALA A 186 5.50 -21.27 1.23
N ASP A 187 5.15 -20.44 0.27
CA ASP A 187 5.84 -20.36 -1.02
C ASP A 187 7.20 -19.67 -0.89
N GLU A 188 7.30 -18.65 -0.03
CA GLU A 188 8.56 -17.97 0.28
C GLU A 188 9.55 -18.93 0.95
N THR A 189 9.13 -19.63 2.00
CA THR A 189 9.93 -20.63 2.70
C THR A 189 10.38 -21.75 1.77
N TYR A 190 9.47 -22.21 0.90
CA TYR A 190 9.81 -23.22 -0.11
C TYR A 190 10.95 -22.76 -1.01
N THR A 191 10.84 -21.59 -1.62
CA THR A 191 11.91 -21.08 -2.50
C THR A 191 13.20 -20.80 -1.72
N ALA A 192 13.10 -20.27 -0.50
CA ALA A 192 14.25 -19.99 0.36
C ALA A 192 15.04 -21.24 0.75
N SER A 193 14.40 -22.43 0.80
CA SER A 193 15.06 -23.69 1.15
C SER A 193 16.12 -24.15 0.14
N PHE A 194 16.16 -23.60 -1.08
CA PHE A 194 17.14 -23.93 -2.09
C PHE A 194 18.35 -22.99 -2.05
N PRO A 195 19.59 -23.50 -2.06
CA PRO A 195 20.78 -22.69 -1.80
C PRO A 195 21.20 -21.78 -2.96
N THR A 196 20.92 -22.17 -4.21
CA THR A 196 21.38 -21.40 -5.40
C THR A 196 20.22 -20.84 -6.22
N ALA A 197 20.48 -19.73 -6.91
CA ALA A 197 19.51 -19.11 -7.83
C ALA A 197 19.00 -20.07 -8.93
N ALA A 198 19.85 -20.99 -9.37
CA ALA A 198 19.49 -21.98 -10.40
C ALA A 198 18.51 -23.03 -9.85
N GLU A 199 18.76 -23.54 -8.65
CA GLU A 199 17.90 -24.50 -7.95
C GLU A 199 16.56 -23.86 -7.58
N LYS A 200 16.57 -22.65 -7.00
CA LYS A 200 15.37 -21.85 -6.74
C LYS A 200 14.49 -21.73 -8.00
N LYS A 201 15.11 -21.33 -9.11
CA LYS A 201 14.39 -21.16 -10.39
C LYS A 201 13.81 -22.47 -10.92
N ALA A 202 14.52 -23.59 -10.76
CA ALA A 202 14.04 -24.91 -11.21
C ALA A 202 12.84 -25.36 -10.34
N ALA A 203 12.98 -25.29 -9.02
CA ALA A 203 11.95 -25.65 -8.07
C ALA A 203 10.67 -24.80 -8.23
N ASP A 204 10.82 -23.47 -8.37
CA ASP A 204 9.68 -22.57 -8.62
C ASP A 204 8.93 -22.91 -9.91
N ARG A 205 9.67 -23.29 -10.98
CA ARG A 205 9.03 -23.67 -12.26
C ARG A 205 8.25 -24.98 -12.11
N GLU A 206 8.78 -25.95 -11.42
CA GLU A 206 8.12 -27.23 -11.16
C GLU A 206 6.83 -26.98 -10.35
N ARG A 207 6.93 -26.29 -9.22
CA ARG A 207 5.77 -25.94 -8.38
C ARG A 207 4.74 -25.06 -9.09
N LEU A 208 5.17 -24.16 -9.96
CA LEU A 208 4.28 -23.37 -10.82
C LEU A 208 3.46 -24.27 -11.76
N MET A 209 4.13 -25.24 -12.40
CA MET A 209 3.46 -26.18 -13.31
C MET A 209 2.49 -27.09 -12.56
N GLU A 210 2.84 -27.57 -11.37
CA GLU A 210 1.93 -28.33 -10.51
C GLU A 210 0.67 -27.53 -10.16
N LYS A 211 0.83 -26.26 -9.70
CA LYS A 211 -0.30 -25.39 -9.39
C LYS A 211 -1.20 -25.15 -10.60
N LEU A 212 -0.62 -24.89 -11.78
CA LEU A 212 -1.39 -24.66 -13.01
C LEU A 212 -2.11 -25.91 -13.49
N GLN A 213 -1.52 -27.10 -13.36
CA GLN A 213 -2.14 -28.38 -13.74
C GLN A 213 -3.28 -28.78 -12.78
N ALA A 214 -3.17 -28.37 -11.52
CA ALA A 214 -4.20 -28.61 -10.52
C ALA A 214 -5.42 -27.71 -10.66
N MET A 215 -5.30 -26.56 -11.35
CA MET A 215 -6.37 -25.57 -11.50
C MET A 215 -7.30 -25.89 -12.67
N THR A 216 -8.59 -25.81 -12.43
CA THR A 216 -9.62 -25.74 -13.47
C THR A 216 -9.67 -24.33 -14.07
N VAL A 217 -10.29 -24.19 -15.25
CA VAL A 217 -10.53 -22.88 -15.87
C VAL A 217 -11.35 -21.97 -14.96
N GLY A 218 -12.31 -22.51 -14.21
CA GLY A 218 -13.12 -21.76 -13.26
C GLY A 218 -12.29 -21.18 -12.11
N GLU A 219 -11.37 -21.97 -11.55
CA GLU A 219 -10.45 -21.53 -10.48
C GLU A 219 -9.47 -20.48 -10.99
N LEU A 220 -8.96 -20.64 -12.23
CA LEU A 220 -8.09 -19.63 -12.84
C LEU A 220 -8.81 -18.28 -13.05
N LEU A 221 -10.08 -18.31 -13.48
CA LEU A 221 -10.89 -17.09 -13.60
C LEU A 221 -11.20 -16.49 -12.22
N SER A 222 -11.47 -17.30 -11.21
CA SER A 222 -11.66 -16.85 -9.83
C SER A 222 -10.40 -16.21 -9.26
N LEU A 223 -9.23 -16.82 -9.51
CA LEU A 223 -7.93 -16.24 -9.13
C LEU A 223 -7.70 -14.91 -9.85
N ALA A 224 -7.96 -14.82 -11.14
CA ALA A 224 -7.82 -13.57 -11.89
C ALA A 224 -8.72 -12.47 -11.33
N HIS A 225 -9.97 -12.80 -10.98
CA HIS A 225 -10.90 -11.87 -10.30
C HIS A 225 -10.34 -11.40 -8.95
N ALA A 226 -9.90 -12.34 -8.10
CA ALA A 226 -9.33 -12.03 -6.79
C ALA A 226 -8.08 -11.14 -6.91
N LYS A 227 -7.22 -11.38 -7.91
CA LYS A 227 -6.04 -10.55 -8.20
C LYS A 227 -6.41 -9.12 -8.59
N VAL A 228 -7.41 -8.97 -9.47
CA VAL A 228 -7.91 -7.64 -9.86
C VAL A 228 -8.52 -6.92 -8.67
N GLU A 229 -9.33 -7.59 -7.87
CA GLU A 229 -9.92 -7.04 -6.66
C GLU A 229 -8.82 -6.59 -5.66
N ASN A 230 -7.84 -7.45 -5.39
CA ASN A 230 -6.77 -7.15 -4.44
C ASN A 230 -5.92 -5.94 -4.86
N THR A 231 -5.63 -5.79 -6.15
CA THR A 231 -4.78 -4.69 -6.63
C THR A 231 -5.58 -3.42 -6.93
N TRP A 232 -6.78 -3.54 -7.51
CA TRP A 232 -7.53 -2.42 -8.09
C TRP A 232 -8.89 -2.16 -7.44
N GLY A 233 -9.32 -2.98 -6.48
CA GLY A 233 -10.62 -2.84 -5.82
C GLY A 233 -10.61 -1.98 -4.56
N ARG A 234 -9.44 -1.77 -3.94
CA ARG A 234 -9.30 -1.16 -2.62
C ARG A 234 -8.69 0.23 -2.69
N GLY A 235 -9.50 1.26 -2.41
CA GLY A 235 -9.08 2.66 -2.43
C GLY A 235 -8.12 3.06 -1.30
N SER A 236 -8.08 2.32 -0.20
CA SER A 236 -7.14 2.57 0.91
C SER A 236 -5.67 2.25 0.54
N ASN A 237 -5.43 1.50 -0.55
CA ASN A 237 -4.09 1.13 -1.01
C ASN A 237 -3.23 0.46 0.07
N GLY A 238 -3.88 -0.21 1.05
CA GLY A 238 -3.22 -0.96 2.12
C GLY A 238 -2.64 -0.12 3.25
N TYR A 239 -2.84 1.20 3.29
CA TYR A 239 -2.25 2.04 4.33
C TYR A 239 -2.56 1.55 5.76
N PRO A 240 -3.77 1.02 6.07
CA PRO A 240 -4.04 0.60 7.44
C PRO A 240 -3.14 -0.54 7.93
N VAL A 241 -2.59 -1.34 7.01
CA VAL A 241 -1.69 -2.46 7.34
C VAL A 241 -0.23 -2.03 7.32
N TYR A 242 0.16 -1.26 6.29
CA TYR A 242 1.58 -0.94 6.08
C TYR A 242 2.09 0.24 6.92
N LEU A 243 1.20 1.08 7.45
CA LEU A 243 1.55 2.24 8.28
C LEU A 243 1.10 2.10 9.74
N GLU A 244 0.56 0.95 10.13
CA GLU A 244 0.07 0.70 11.49
C GLU A 244 1.18 0.76 12.54
N ASN A 245 2.42 0.53 12.12
CA ASN A 245 3.60 0.63 12.97
C ASN A 245 3.90 2.11 13.29
N CYS A 246 3.35 2.62 14.37
CA CYS A 246 3.44 4.01 14.80
C CYS A 246 4.11 4.14 16.16
N LEU A 247 5.00 5.14 16.29
CA LEU A 247 5.65 5.50 17.55
C LEU A 247 4.72 6.24 18.52
N ARG A 248 3.65 6.87 17.97
CA ARG A 248 2.66 7.62 18.74
C ARG A 248 1.26 7.23 18.33
N THR A 249 0.41 7.04 19.33
CA THR A 249 -1.01 6.68 19.16
C THR A 249 -1.96 7.83 19.49
N ASP A 250 -1.42 9.04 19.69
CA ASP A 250 -2.15 10.29 19.88
C ASP A 250 -2.43 11.03 18.54
N GLY A 251 -3.02 12.19 18.60
CA GLY A 251 -3.25 13.09 17.47
C GLY A 251 -4.11 12.49 16.35
N LEU A 252 -3.52 12.19 15.20
CA LEU A 252 -4.23 11.65 14.03
C LEU A 252 -4.41 10.12 14.08
N TYR A 253 -3.70 9.42 14.96
CA TYR A 253 -3.74 7.96 15.04
C TYR A 253 -5.17 7.39 15.19
N PRO A 254 -6.04 7.92 16.07
CA PRO A 254 -7.42 7.41 16.20
C PRO A 254 -8.22 7.43 14.90
N TYR A 255 -7.92 8.37 14.00
CA TYR A 255 -8.61 8.52 12.72
C TYR A 255 -7.98 7.68 11.61
N LEU A 256 -6.67 7.43 11.67
CA LEU A 256 -5.97 6.68 10.64
C LEU A 256 -5.97 5.17 10.92
N PHE A 257 -5.79 4.77 12.17
CA PHE A 257 -5.58 3.37 12.58
C PHE A 257 -6.47 2.92 13.75
N GLY A 258 -6.98 3.85 14.53
CA GLY A 258 -7.83 3.58 15.70
C GLY A 258 -9.33 3.53 15.36
N ASP A 259 -10.16 3.88 16.34
CA ASP A 259 -11.63 3.74 16.31
C ASP A 259 -12.35 4.45 15.17
N HIS A 260 -11.75 5.50 14.64
CA HIS A 260 -12.35 6.34 13.60
C HIS A 260 -11.77 6.06 12.20
N LYS A 261 -10.91 5.03 12.05
CA LYS A 261 -10.27 4.69 10.77
C LYS A 261 -11.26 4.42 9.65
N ASP A 262 -12.44 3.88 9.97
CA ASP A 262 -13.45 3.54 8.98
C ASP A 262 -13.94 4.76 8.19
N PHE A 263 -13.97 5.96 8.79
CA PHE A 263 -14.30 7.20 8.08
C PHE A 263 -13.27 7.53 7.00
N VAL A 264 -11.99 7.38 7.33
CA VAL A 264 -10.90 7.66 6.40
C VAL A 264 -10.84 6.59 5.32
N ILE A 265 -11.00 5.31 5.68
CA ILE A 265 -11.08 4.20 4.72
C ILE A 265 -12.28 4.40 3.77
N LEU A 266 -13.45 4.78 4.27
CA LEU A 266 -14.64 5.06 3.47
C LEU A 266 -14.41 6.25 2.52
N TYR A 267 -13.74 7.31 3.00
CA TYR A 267 -13.37 8.44 2.15
C TYR A 267 -12.42 8.01 1.01
N HIS A 268 -11.37 7.23 1.32
CA HIS A 268 -10.46 6.67 0.32
C HIS A 268 -11.21 5.84 -0.71
N GLN A 269 -12.10 4.94 -0.25
CA GLN A 269 -12.87 4.07 -1.14
C GLN A 269 -13.83 4.88 -2.01
N GLY A 270 -14.51 5.88 -1.44
CA GLY A 270 -15.41 6.75 -2.19
C GLY A 270 -14.69 7.57 -3.24
N TYR A 271 -13.56 8.18 -2.90
CA TYR A 271 -12.70 8.89 -3.85
C TYR A 271 -12.25 7.97 -4.98
N TYR A 272 -11.77 6.77 -4.64
CA TYR A 272 -11.27 5.80 -5.61
C TYR A 272 -12.36 5.30 -6.56
N LEU A 273 -13.57 5.04 -6.06
CA LEU A 273 -14.72 4.68 -6.90
C LEU A 273 -15.08 5.81 -7.88
N CYS A 274 -14.98 7.07 -7.48
CA CYS A 274 -15.15 8.20 -8.39
C CYS A 274 -14.11 8.19 -9.51
N LEU A 275 -12.84 7.86 -9.19
CA LEU A 275 -11.81 7.69 -10.23
C LEU A 275 -12.18 6.55 -11.19
N LEU A 276 -12.56 5.38 -10.69
CA LEU A 276 -12.91 4.22 -11.51
C LEU A 276 -14.09 4.51 -12.44
N LEU A 277 -15.11 5.22 -11.99
CA LEU A 277 -16.23 5.65 -12.82
C LEU A 277 -15.79 6.59 -13.96
N GLY A 278 -14.92 7.55 -13.65
CA GLY A 278 -14.32 8.43 -14.66
C GLY A 278 -13.50 7.64 -15.67
N ILE A 279 -12.66 6.71 -15.24
CA ILE A 279 -11.86 5.83 -16.08
C ILE A 279 -12.75 4.99 -17.00
N PHE A 280 -13.80 4.39 -16.46
CA PHE A 280 -14.74 3.59 -17.24
C PHE A 280 -15.36 4.41 -18.38
N TYR A 281 -15.75 5.66 -18.09
CA TYR A 281 -16.29 6.56 -19.11
C TYR A 281 -15.25 6.95 -20.16
N ASP A 282 -14.01 7.25 -19.74
CA ASP A 282 -12.89 7.53 -20.65
C ASP A 282 -12.65 6.35 -21.62
N LEU A 283 -12.57 5.13 -21.09
CA LEU A 283 -12.35 3.93 -21.91
C LEU A 283 -13.47 3.71 -22.93
N LEU A 284 -14.74 3.85 -22.53
CA LEU A 284 -15.88 3.72 -23.43
C LEU A 284 -15.84 4.70 -24.61
N ARG A 285 -15.41 5.94 -24.36
CA ARG A 285 -15.32 6.99 -25.37
C ARG A 285 -14.09 6.84 -26.24
N THR A 286 -12.95 6.49 -25.64
CA THR A 286 -11.67 6.34 -26.32
C THR A 286 -11.71 5.22 -27.36
N VAL A 287 -12.33 4.08 -27.04
CA VAL A 287 -12.52 2.96 -27.99
C VAL A 287 -13.27 3.41 -29.27
N ARG A 288 -14.18 4.39 -29.14
CA ARG A 288 -14.96 4.90 -30.29
C ARG A 288 -14.17 5.89 -31.15
N LYS A 289 -13.24 6.67 -30.58
CA LYS A 289 -12.53 7.74 -31.30
C LYS A 289 -11.34 7.26 -32.15
N ARG A 290 -10.75 6.09 -31.85
CA ARG A 290 -9.60 5.47 -32.56
C ARG A 290 -8.37 6.39 -32.73
N GLU A 291 -8.11 7.26 -31.75
CA GLU A 291 -6.95 8.18 -31.76
C GLU A 291 -5.73 7.53 -31.09
N TRP A 292 -5.07 6.61 -31.76
CA TRP A 292 -4.00 5.75 -31.20
C TRP A 292 -2.86 6.49 -30.47
N GLY A 293 -2.49 7.70 -30.92
CA GLY A 293 -1.44 8.48 -30.27
C GLY A 293 -1.82 9.09 -28.91
N SER A 294 -3.11 9.00 -28.56
CA SER A 294 -3.63 9.50 -27.27
C SER A 294 -3.74 8.43 -26.21
N TYR A 295 -3.45 7.16 -26.52
CA TYR A 295 -3.74 6.00 -25.68
C TYR A 295 -2.63 5.62 -24.70
N VAL A 296 -1.59 6.43 -24.56
CA VAL A 296 -0.45 6.09 -23.69
C VAL A 296 -0.87 5.83 -22.23
N PHE A 297 -1.82 6.59 -21.70
CA PHE A 297 -2.34 6.40 -20.35
C PHE A 297 -3.18 5.13 -20.22
N GLN A 298 -4.08 4.90 -21.21
CA GLN A 298 -4.91 3.68 -21.27
C GLN A 298 -4.03 2.44 -21.43
N LEU A 299 -3.00 2.49 -22.30
CA LEU A 299 -2.05 1.39 -22.47
C LEU A 299 -1.18 1.18 -21.22
N THR A 300 -0.80 2.24 -20.52
CA THR A 300 -0.09 2.13 -19.24
C THR A 300 -0.96 1.44 -18.19
N PHE A 301 -2.22 1.83 -18.07
CA PHE A 301 -3.15 1.20 -17.13
C PHE A 301 -3.42 -0.27 -17.51
N LEU A 302 -3.72 -0.55 -18.79
CA LEU A 302 -3.90 -1.92 -19.27
C LEU A 302 -2.65 -2.78 -19.02
N GLY A 303 -1.47 -2.24 -19.31
CA GLY A 303 -0.20 -2.93 -19.06
C GLY A 303 0.02 -3.24 -17.58
N ALA A 304 -0.37 -2.32 -16.69
CA ALA A 304 -0.30 -2.55 -15.25
C ALA A 304 -1.30 -3.65 -14.80
N VAL A 305 -2.53 -3.63 -15.31
CA VAL A 305 -3.51 -4.69 -15.02
C VAL A 305 -3.00 -6.05 -15.50
N LEU A 306 -2.53 -6.15 -16.73
CA LEU A 306 -2.01 -7.40 -17.29
C LEU A 306 -0.76 -7.89 -16.54
N PHE A 307 0.13 -6.98 -16.13
CA PHE A 307 1.29 -7.34 -15.33
C PHE A 307 0.89 -7.98 -14.00
N TYR A 308 -0.02 -7.38 -13.24
CA TYR A 308 -0.44 -7.91 -11.96
C TYR A 308 -1.39 -9.11 -12.04
N LEU A 309 -1.95 -9.42 -13.19
CA LEU A 309 -2.60 -10.72 -13.43
C LEU A 309 -1.58 -11.87 -13.44
N LEU A 310 -0.34 -11.62 -13.86
CA LEU A 310 0.74 -12.62 -13.90
C LEU A 310 1.65 -12.59 -12.69
N TRP A 311 1.75 -11.44 -12.01
CA TRP A 311 2.65 -11.18 -10.90
C TRP A 311 1.95 -11.25 -9.56
N GLU A 312 2.71 -11.22 -8.47
CA GLU A 312 2.19 -11.00 -7.12
C GLU A 312 1.32 -9.75 -7.05
N THR A 313 0.25 -9.81 -6.25
CA THR A 313 -0.72 -8.73 -6.06
C THR A 313 -0.70 -8.18 -4.64
N GLY A 314 -1.07 -6.93 -4.52
CA GLY A 314 -1.27 -6.24 -3.24
C GLY A 314 -1.96 -4.90 -3.48
N SER A 315 -2.76 -4.46 -2.54
CA SER A 315 -3.54 -3.21 -2.67
C SER A 315 -2.65 -1.97 -2.87
N GLN A 316 -1.42 -2.00 -2.36
CA GLN A 316 -0.42 -0.95 -2.55
C GLN A 316 0.18 -0.91 -3.96
N TYR A 317 0.06 -1.97 -4.74
CA TYR A 317 0.72 -2.06 -6.05
C TYR A 317 0.06 -1.21 -7.14
N SER A 318 -1.14 -0.71 -6.91
CA SER A 318 -1.79 0.29 -7.77
C SER A 318 -1.19 1.70 -7.62
N LEU A 319 -0.50 2.00 -6.51
CA LEU A 319 0.00 3.35 -6.16
C LEU A 319 0.93 3.98 -7.19
N PRO A 320 1.91 3.29 -7.82
CA PRO A 320 2.74 3.88 -8.86
C PRO A 320 1.93 4.49 -9.99
N PHE A 321 0.72 3.98 -10.22
CA PHE A 321 -0.19 4.38 -11.30
C PHE A 321 -1.33 5.28 -10.83
N LEU A 322 -1.39 5.68 -9.56
CA LEU A 322 -2.48 6.46 -8.99
C LEU A 322 -2.75 7.77 -9.77
N LEU A 323 -1.70 8.48 -10.15
CA LEU A 323 -1.81 9.71 -10.95
C LEU A 323 -2.19 9.41 -12.42
N VAL A 324 -1.86 8.23 -12.93
CA VAL A 324 -2.37 7.75 -14.24
C VAL A 324 -3.87 7.52 -14.15
N LEU A 325 -4.35 6.87 -13.09
CA LEU A 325 -5.78 6.68 -12.84
C LEU A 325 -6.50 8.01 -12.71
N GLN A 326 -5.92 8.97 -12.00
CA GLN A 326 -6.48 10.32 -11.85
C GLN A 326 -6.54 11.06 -13.20
N PHE A 327 -5.52 10.93 -14.05
CA PHE A 327 -5.52 11.50 -15.39
C PHE A 327 -6.66 10.93 -16.26
N LEU A 328 -6.81 9.60 -16.26
CA LEU A 328 -7.88 8.91 -17.01
C LEU A 328 -9.26 9.31 -16.50
N ALA A 329 -9.43 9.37 -15.18
CA ALA A 329 -10.70 9.78 -14.57
C ALA A 329 -11.08 11.22 -14.96
N GLU A 330 -10.13 12.14 -14.87
CA GLU A 330 -10.33 13.54 -15.27
C GLU A 330 -10.69 13.67 -16.76
N ASN A 331 -9.99 12.91 -17.60
CA ASN A 331 -10.29 12.89 -19.04
C ASN A 331 -11.69 12.35 -19.31
N GLY A 332 -12.13 11.35 -18.56
CA GLY A 332 -13.50 10.82 -18.63
C GLY A 332 -14.56 11.82 -18.17
N VAL A 333 -14.32 12.53 -17.08
CA VAL A 333 -15.21 13.60 -16.58
C VAL A 333 -15.36 14.71 -17.61
N GLU A 334 -14.26 15.16 -18.22
CA GLU A 334 -14.29 16.18 -19.27
C GLU A 334 -15.09 15.72 -20.49
N GLN A 335 -14.86 14.50 -20.96
CA GLN A 335 -15.62 13.92 -22.06
C GLN A 335 -17.11 13.76 -21.72
N TRP A 336 -17.43 13.47 -20.46
CA TRP A 336 -18.81 13.41 -20.01
C TRP A 336 -19.46 14.79 -19.99
N GLU A 337 -18.78 15.83 -19.51
CA GLU A 337 -19.26 17.21 -19.58
C GLU A 337 -19.53 17.66 -21.01
N GLU A 338 -18.64 17.37 -21.97
CA GLU A 338 -18.84 17.65 -23.38
C GLU A 338 -20.10 16.95 -23.93
N ALA A 339 -20.32 15.68 -23.53
CA ALA A 339 -21.51 14.94 -23.93
C ALA A 339 -22.79 15.51 -23.33
N VAL A 340 -22.74 15.92 -22.05
CA VAL A 340 -23.86 16.58 -21.36
C VAL A 340 -24.25 17.88 -22.04
N VAL A 341 -23.26 18.67 -22.46
CA VAL A 341 -23.50 19.94 -23.17
C VAL A 341 -24.13 19.69 -24.56
N SER A 342 -23.68 18.63 -25.26
CA SER A 342 -24.16 18.31 -26.61
C SER A 342 -25.56 17.68 -26.63
N ASP A 343 -25.93 16.86 -25.64
CA ASP A 343 -27.27 16.20 -25.55
C ASP A 343 -27.83 16.24 -24.12
N ARG A 344 -28.10 17.46 -23.65
CA ARG A 344 -28.58 17.72 -22.26
C ARG A 344 -29.86 16.94 -21.91
N GLY A 345 -30.79 16.75 -22.87
CA GLY A 345 -32.07 16.10 -22.59
C GLY A 345 -31.94 14.63 -22.22
N LYS A 346 -31.24 13.84 -23.06
CA LYS A 346 -31.01 12.40 -22.79
C LYS A 346 -30.14 12.18 -21.57
N THR A 347 -29.11 13.02 -21.38
CA THR A 347 -28.21 12.92 -20.25
C THR A 347 -28.91 13.21 -18.93
N CYS A 348 -29.79 14.23 -18.86
CA CYS A 348 -30.58 14.50 -17.67
C CYS A 348 -31.53 13.33 -17.32
N LYS A 349 -32.17 12.70 -18.32
CA LYS A 349 -32.99 11.51 -18.10
C LYS A 349 -32.18 10.34 -17.58
N LEU A 350 -31.01 10.06 -18.18
CA LEU A 350 -30.10 9.01 -17.73
C LEU A 350 -29.62 9.25 -16.30
N GLN A 351 -29.19 10.47 -15.97
CA GLN A 351 -28.80 10.84 -14.61
C GLN A 351 -29.90 10.59 -13.58
N ARG A 352 -31.14 11.00 -13.89
CA ARG A 352 -32.29 10.76 -13.03
C ARG A 352 -32.56 9.27 -12.83
N SER A 353 -32.49 8.48 -13.90
CA SER A 353 -32.65 7.03 -13.80
C SER A 353 -31.55 6.39 -12.94
N ILE A 354 -30.29 6.78 -13.11
CA ILE A 354 -29.17 6.30 -12.28
C ILE A 354 -29.40 6.69 -10.82
N CYS A 355 -29.71 7.95 -10.54
CA CYS A 355 -29.98 8.40 -9.16
C CYS A 355 -31.16 7.65 -8.52
N ALA A 356 -32.22 7.35 -9.29
CA ALA A 356 -33.35 6.58 -8.78
C ALA A 356 -32.98 5.13 -8.45
N VAL A 357 -32.19 4.47 -9.32
CA VAL A 357 -31.69 3.10 -9.09
C VAL A 357 -30.77 3.08 -7.86
N LEU A 358 -29.83 4.03 -7.77
CA LEU A 358 -28.93 4.13 -6.62
C LEU A 358 -29.68 4.40 -5.31
N LEU A 359 -30.72 5.25 -5.35
CA LEU A 359 -31.55 5.53 -4.20
C LEU A 359 -32.31 4.28 -3.74
N ALA A 360 -32.94 3.56 -4.68
CA ALA A 360 -33.60 2.30 -4.37
C ALA A 360 -32.65 1.25 -3.82
N GLY A 361 -31.47 1.09 -4.46
CA GLY A 361 -30.43 0.20 -4.00
C GLY A 361 -29.91 0.55 -2.61
N LEU A 362 -29.69 1.83 -2.31
CA LEU A 362 -29.27 2.30 -0.99
C LEU A 362 -30.33 1.98 0.09
N LEU A 363 -31.61 2.19 -0.22
CA LEU A 363 -32.70 1.88 0.71
C LEU A 363 -32.77 0.38 1.01
N VAL A 364 -32.72 -0.46 -0.03
CA VAL A 364 -32.72 -1.92 0.12
C VAL A 364 -31.49 -2.37 0.93
N PHE A 365 -30.32 -1.85 0.61
CA PHE A 365 -29.08 -2.14 1.34
C PHE A 365 -29.18 -1.71 2.80
N ALA A 366 -29.65 -0.49 3.06
CA ALA A 366 -29.74 0.04 4.43
C ALA A 366 -30.74 -0.74 5.29
N ILE A 367 -31.86 -1.15 4.72
CA ILE A 367 -32.86 -1.96 5.47
C ILE A 367 -32.30 -3.39 5.68
N GLY A 368 -31.77 -4.02 4.64
CA GLY A 368 -31.29 -5.39 4.69
C GLY A 368 -30.06 -5.61 5.59
N ASN A 369 -29.22 -4.59 5.73
CA ASN A 369 -27.99 -4.68 6.53
C ASN A 369 -28.06 -3.97 7.88
N TYR A 370 -29.22 -3.46 8.26
CA TYR A 370 -29.37 -2.74 9.54
C TYR A 370 -28.91 -3.56 10.74
N SER A 371 -29.34 -4.82 10.83
CA SER A 371 -28.99 -5.73 11.93
C SER A 371 -27.50 -6.11 11.93
N VAL A 372 -26.83 -6.03 10.78
CA VAL A 372 -25.40 -6.34 10.66
C VAL A 372 -24.55 -5.20 11.22
N PHE A 373 -24.97 -3.95 11.03
CA PHE A 373 -24.19 -2.77 11.41
C PHE A 373 -24.63 -2.12 12.71
N ALA A 374 -25.93 -2.14 13.01
CA ALA A 374 -26.48 -1.46 14.18
C ALA A 374 -26.79 -2.43 15.32
N GLY A 375 -26.35 -2.13 16.52
CA GLY A 375 -26.62 -2.92 17.72
C GLY A 375 -25.72 -4.10 17.95
N GLN A 376 -24.83 -4.47 17.02
CA GLN A 376 -23.82 -5.49 17.27
C GLN A 376 -22.67 -4.93 18.08
N THR A 377 -22.26 -5.66 19.10
CA THR A 377 -21.07 -5.35 19.89
C THR A 377 -19.86 -6.03 19.25
N GLN A 378 -18.78 -5.30 19.16
CA GLN A 378 -17.49 -5.78 18.65
C GLN A 378 -16.42 -5.43 19.68
N GLU A 379 -15.44 -6.33 19.82
CA GLU A 379 -14.22 -6.03 20.56
C GLU A 379 -13.33 -5.13 19.72
N TYR A 380 -12.99 -3.97 20.27
CA TYR A 380 -12.05 -3.02 19.69
C TYR A 380 -10.75 -3.07 20.47
N THR A 381 -9.65 -3.16 19.74
CA THR A 381 -8.31 -3.05 20.32
C THR A 381 -7.79 -1.64 20.06
N HIS A 382 -7.57 -0.89 21.14
CA HIS A 382 -6.95 0.44 21.09
C HIS A 382 -5.44 0.27 21.28
N PRO A 383 -4.63 0.43 20.24
CA PRO A 383 -3.19 0.28 20.38
C PRO A 383 -2.59 1.47 21.14
N VAL A 384 -1.64 1.15 22.04
CA VAL A 384 -0.85 2.11 22.82
C VAL A 384 0.60 2.10 22.35
N VAL A 385 1.16 0.90 22.11
CA VAL A 385 2.46 0.69 21.48
C VAL A 385 2.29 -0.35 20.39
N MET A 386 2.83 -0.08 19.20
CA MET A 386 2.73 -0.97 18.05
C MET A 386 4.10 -1.08 17.36
N GLN A 387 5.02 -1.84 17.96
CA GLN A 387 6.27 -2.25 17.33
C GLN A 387 6.05 -3.63 16.68
N LEU A 388 5.58 -3.66 15.43
CA LEU A 388 5.23 -4.88 14.70
C LEU A 388 6.27 -5.30 13.65
N LEU A 389 7.37 -4.54 13.52
CA LEU A 389 8.44 -4.88 12.61
C LEU A 389 9.23 -6.07 13.17
N ALA A 390 9.61 -6.98 12.26
CA ALA A 390 10.35 -8.18 12.58
C ALA A 390 11.32 -8.52 11.44
N ASN A 391 12.58 -8.75 11.75
CA ASN A 391 13.56 -9.22 10.76
C ASN A 391 14.65 -10.11 11.37
N GLU A 392 14.66 -10.27 12.69
CA GLU A 392 15.64 -11.06 13.40
C GLU A 392 15.00 -11.84 14.55
N GLU A 393 15.71 -12.84 15.05
CA GLU A 393 15.35 -13.64 16.21
C GLU A 393 16.49 -13.59 17.21
N LEU A 394 16.15 -13.54 18.49
CA LEU A 394 17.10 -13.47 19.59
C LEU A 394 16.89 -14.65 20.55
N SER A 395 17.86 -15.54 20.63
CA SER A 395 17.87 -16.62 21.64
C SER A 395 18.22 -16.08 23.02
N ILE A 396 17.52 -16.56 24.04
CA ILE A 396 17.74 -16.20 25.42
C ILE A 396 18.11 -17.47 26.20
N GLY A 397 19.35 -17.56 26.64
CA GLY A 397 19.79 -18.63 27.52
C GLY A 397 19.43 -18.33 28.98
N LYS A 398 20.43 -18.22 29.85
CA LYS A 398 20.26 -17.89 31.29
C LYS A 398 20.11 -16.40 31.55
N GLU A 399 20.37 -15.58 30.56
CA GLU A 399 20.33 -14.12 30.69
C GLU A 399 18.88 -13.62 30.71
N LYS A 400 18.65 -12.48 31.34
CA LYS A 400 17.35 -11.85 31.41
C LYS A 400 17.22 -10.86 30.28
N LEU A 401 16.15 -10.98 29.49
CA LEU A 401 15.75 -10.01 28.49
C LEU A 401 14.82 -8.98 29.10
N LEU A 402 15.08 -7.69 28.85
CA LEU A 402 14.23 -6.59 29.29
C LEU A 402 13.90 -5.70 28.11
N GLN A 403 12.62 -5.48 27.85
CA GLN A 403 12.13 -4.44 26.94
C GLN A 403 11.40 -3.39 27.74
N THR A 404 11.86 -2.16 27.68
CA THR A 404 11.13 -1.02 28.24
C THR A 404 10.21 -0.41 27.19
N PHE A 405 9.10 0.20 27.62
CA PHE A 405 8.21 0.96 26.75
C PHE A 405 7.50 2.07 27.52
N GLU A 406 7.21 3.16 26.80
CA GLU A 406 6.43 4.28 27.33
C GLU A 406 4.94 4.11 27.03
N ALA A 407 4.09 4.36 28.02
CA ALA A 407 2.65 4.46 27.81
C ALA A 407 2.07 5.70 28.51
N SER A 408 1.19 6.40 27.80
CA SER A 408 0.45 7.56 28.31
C SER A 408 -1.06 7.36 28.23
N GLN A 409 -1.51 6.24 27.66
CA GLN A 409 -2.92 5.87 27.53
C GLN A 409 -3.19 4.58 28.31
N PRO A 410 -4.44 4.37 28.77
CA PRO A 410 -4.83 3.15 29.45
C PRO A 410 -4.59 1.91 28.58
N PHE A 411 -4.09 0.82 29.18
CA PHE A 411 -3.88 -0.46 28.52
C PHE A 411 -4.14 -1.64 29.47
N ASP A 412 -4.46 -2.79 28.91
CA ASP A 412 -4.82 -4.01 29.62
C ASP A 412 -4.23 -5.27 28.99
N ARG A 413 -3.42 -5.10 27.93
CA ARG A 413 -2.85 -6.21 27.18
C ARG A 413 -1.47 -5.87 26.65
N VAL A 414 -0.54 -6.83 26.77
CA VAL A 414 0.79 -6.80 26.16
C VAL A 414 1.00 -8.09 25.39
N ILE A 415 1.40 -7.97 24.12
CA ILE A 415 1.60 -9.11 23.21
C ILE A 415 3.02 -9.03 22.67
N PHE A 416 3.72 -10.15 22.66
CA PHE A 416 5.02 -10.32 22.00
C PHE A 416 5.13 -11.71 21.38
N GLN A 417 6.03 -11.86 20.41
CA GLN A 417 6.17 -13.10 19.64
C GLN A 417 7.51 -13.77 19.87
N TRP A 418 7.48 -15.08 19.75
CA TRP A 418 8.64 -15.96 19.83
C TRP A 418 8.54 -17.13 18.86
N ARG A 419 9.66 -17.79 18.62
CA ARG A 419 9.80 -18.94 17.72
C ARG A 419 10.30 -20.15 18.50
N ASN A 420 9.89 -21.31 18.05
CA ASN A 420 10.33 -22.59 18.59
C ASN A 420 10.76 -23.50 17.44
N ASP A 421 11.83 -24.26 17.61
CA ASP A 421 12.30 -25.17 16.57
C ASP A 421 11.47 -26.43 16.48
N ASP A 422 10.94 -26.92 17.64
CA ASP A 422 10.20 -28.17 17.73
C ASP A 422 9.06 -28.05 18.76
N SER A 423 7.93 -28.68 18.44
CA SER A 423 6.79 -28.80 19.34
C SER A 423 7.06 -29.68 20.57
N SER A 424 8.14 -30.45 20.60
CA SER A 424 8.60 -31.25 21.74
C SER A 424 9.50 -30.49 22.71
N SER A 425 9.75 -29.18 22.47
CA SER A 425 10.61 -28.35 23.28
C SER A 425 10.23 -28.35 24.77
N ASP A 426 11.23 -28.55 25.63
CA ASP A 426 11.10 -28.52 27.09
C ASP A 426 11.31 -27.11 27.69
N ALA A 427 11.48 -26.10 26.82
CA ALA A 427 11.77 -24.73 27.22
C ALA A 427 10.60 -24.09 27.98
N VAL A 428 10.86 -23.59 29.16
CA VAL A 428 9.91 -22.83 29.97
C VAL A 428 10.52 -21.49 30.33
N TYR A 429 9.79 -20.43 29.99
CA TYR A 429 10.16 -19.05 30.31
C TYR A 429 9.09 -18.37 31.16
N GLU A 430 9.46 -17.31 31.83
CA GLU A 430 8.54 -16.45 32.57
C GLU A 430 8.65 -15.04 32.02
N ALA A 431 7.48 -14.46 31.69
CA ALA A 431 7.35 -13.07 31.31
C ALA A 431 6.68 -12.29 32.44
N VAL A 432 7.30 -11.19 32.86
CA VAL A 432 6.80 -10.32 33.93
C VAL A 432 6.71 -8.90 33.42
N LEU A 433 5.53 -8.31 33.48
CA LEU A 433 5.30 -6.88 33.24
C LEU A 433 5.33 -6.14 34.57
N ALA A 434 6.10 -5.08 34.65
CA ALA A 434 6.24 -4.26 35.85
C ALA A 434 6.25 -2.76 35.54
N SER A 435 5.80 -1.97 36.51
CA SER A 435 5.97 -0.51 36.58
C SER A 435 6.96 -0.16 37.69
N GLU A 436 7.22 1.12 37.89
CA GLU A 436 8.01 1.60 39.06
C GLU A 436 7.35 1.21 40.40
N THR A 437 6.04 1.04 40.45
CA THR A 437 5.28 0.72 41.67
C THR A 437 5.18 -0.78 41.97
N GLY A 438 5.56 -1.65 41.00
CA GLY A 438 5.54 -3.11 41.21
C GLY A 438 5.11 -3.91 39.97
N VAL A 439 4.94 -5.20 40.21
CA VAL A 439 4.53 -6.17 39.17
C VAL A 439 3.05 -5.96 38.82
N ILE A 440 2.76 -5.93 37.55
CA ILE A 440 1.39 -5.76 36.96
C ILE A 440 0.83 -7.12 36.56
N ALA A 441 1.64 -7.93 35.86
CA ALA A 441 1.23 -9.23 35.34
C ALA A 441 2.44 -10.17 35.21
N GLU A 442 2.16 -11.46 35.34
CA GLU A 442 3.13 -12.54 35.12
C GLU A 442 2.49 -13.64 34.28
N GLU A 443 3.24 -14.25 33.37
CA GLU A 443 2.78 -15.33 32.52
C GLU A 443 3.93 -16.31 32.28
N GLU A 444 3.59 -17.61 32.24
CA GLU A 444 4.52 -18.67 31.90
C GLU A 444 4.42 -19.02 30.42
N ILE A 445 5.56 -19.07 29.75
CA ILE A 445 5.68 -19.39 28.32
C ILE A 445 6.25 -20.79 28.21
N THR A 446 5.53 -21.69 27.56
CA THR A 446 6.02 -23.04 27.27
C THR A 446 6.19 -23.25 25.76
N GLY A 447 7.32 -23.83 25.36
CA GLY A 447 7.57 -24.26 23.99
C GLY A 447 6.78 -25.52 23.61
N ALA A 448 6.35 -26.30 24.59
CA ALA A 448 5.64 -27.55 24.37
C ALA A 448 4.30 -27.35 23.63
N GLY A 449 4.09 -28.12 22.57
CA GLY A 449 2.85 -28.06 21.78
C GLY A 449 2.74 -26.88 20.81
N GLN A 450 3.77 -26.01 20.73
CA GLN A 450 3.79 -24.83 19.87
C GLN A 450 4.87 -24.98 18.79
N PRO A 451 4.55 -25.54 17.61
CA PRO A 451 5.53 -25.64 16.54
C PRO A 451 5.79 -24.25 15.93
N TYR A 452 7.01 -23.87 15.76
CA TYR A 452 7.54 -22.73 15.04
C TYR A 452 7.13 -21.32 15.54
N ASN A 453 5.84 -20.98 15.60
CA ASN A 453 5.36 -19.62 15.95
C ASN A 453 4.55 -19.63 17.23
N GLY A 454 4.99 -18.88 18.24
CA GLY A 454 4.24 -18.61 19.44
C GLY A 454 4.01 -17.13 19.66
N ALA A 455 2.91 -16.81 20.34
CA ALA A 455 2.65 -15.46 20.84
C ALA A 455 2.21 -15.58 22.30
N THR A 456 2.78 -14.73 23.14
CA THR A 456 2.34 -14.60 24.53
C THR A 456 1.49 -13.33 24.66
N VAL A 457 0.36 -13.49 25.32
CA VAL A 457 -0.60 -12.42 25.59
C VAL A 457 -0.71 -12.26 27.11
N LEU A 458 -0.09 -11.23 27.68
CA LEU A 458 -0.37 -10.85 29.06
C LEU A 458 -1.64 -10.02 29.08
N SER A 459 -2.65 -10.47 29.82
CA SER A 459 -3.90 -9.74 30.04
C SER A 459 -4.07 -9.46 31.53
N PHE A 460 -4.43 -8.22 31.85
CA PHE A 460 -4.51 -7.74 33.25
C PHE A 460 -5.58 -6.66 33.39
N PRO A 461 -5.99 -6.29 34.61
CA PRO A 461 -6.88 -5.16 34.81
C PRO A 461 -6.30 -3.88 34.21
N THR A 462 -7.16 -3.04 33.63
CA THR A 462 -6.72 -1.83 32.91
C THR A 462 -5.82 -0.96 33.79
N VAL A 463 -4.59 -0.77 33.35
CA VAL A 463 -3.64 0.17 33.93
C VAL A 463 -3.88 1.53 33.31
N THR A 464 -4.05 2.55 34.14
CA THR A 464 -4.25 3.94 33.69
C THR A 464 -3.03 4.75 34.11
N PRO A 465 -2.12 5.10 33.19
CA PRO A 465 -0.93 5.92 33.50
C PRO A 465 -1.33 7.34 33.94
N ASP A 466 -0.59 7.91 34.87
CA ASP A 466 -0.66 9.34 35.20
C ASP A 466 0.42 10.08 34.39
N GLY A 467 0.05 10.51 33.18
CA GLY A 467 0.99 11.02 32.19
C GLY A 467 1.77 9.92 31.47
N THR A 468 2.91 10.27 30.86
CA THR A 468 3.79 9.29 30.21
C THR A 468 4.63 8.57 31.26
N GLN A 469 4.47 7.26 31.37
CA GLN A 469 5.19 6.41 32.33
C GLN A 469 5.93 5.29 31.60
N MET A 470 7.06 4.87 32.20
CA MET A 470 7.88 3.78 31.70
C MET A 470 7.45 2.45 32.33
N TYR A 471 7.31 1.43 31.49
CA TYR A 471 7.01 0.05 31.89
C TYR A 471 8.11 -0.87 31.40
N THR A 472 8.28 -2.00 32.06
CA THR A 472 9.31 -3.00 31.75
C THR A 472 8.69 -4.37 31.59
N LEU A 473 8.83 -4.96 30.41
CA LEU A 473 8.59 -6.37 30.16
C LEU A 473 9.91 -7.11 30.34
N SER A 474 9.96 -8.05 31.31
CA SER A 474 11.11 -8.89 31.53
C SER A 474 10.81 -10.34 31.20
N ILE A 475 11.72 -11.01 30.49
CA ILE A 475 11.61 -12.41 30.09
C ILE A 475 12.84 -13.14 30.56
N ARG A 476 12.64 -14.28 31.27
CA ARG A 476 13.74 -15.12 31.75
C ARG A 476 13.41 -16.60 31.59
N LYS A 477 14.40 -17.40 31.32
CA LYS A 477 14.28 -18.87 31.30
C LYS A 477 14.12 -19.41 32.71
N LYS A 478 13.10 -20.24 32.95
CA LYS A 478 12.84 -20.95 34.21
C LYS A 478 13.45 -22.34 34.21
N SER A 479 13.23 -23.10 33.13
CA SER A 479 13.67 -24.49 33.03
C SER A 479 13.78 -24.96 31.60
N GLY A 480 14.20 -26.19 31.40
CA GLY A 480 14.38 -26.82 30.09
C GLY A 480 15.78 -26.69 29.53
N THR A 481 16.10 -27.52 28.54
CA THR A 481 17.39 -27.51 27.82
C THR A 481 17.31 -26.69 26.55
N ASP A 482 16.15 -26.70 25.89
CA ASP A 482 15.89 -25.95 24.65
C ASP A 482 15.77 -24.45 24.86
N GLU A 483 15.90 -23.69 23.80
CA GLU A 483 15.79 -22.23 23.84
C GLU A 483 14.70 -21.74 22.88
N LEU A 484 13.86 -20.83 23.36
CA LEU A 484 12.96 -20.06 22.51
C LEU A 484 13.71 -18.86 21.93
N ARG A 485 13.36 -18.49 20.71
CA ARG A 485 13.88 -17.32 20.01
C ARG A 485 12.82 -16.24 19.98
N PHE A 486 13.11 -15.09 20.53
CA PHE A 486 12.19 -13.95 20.60
C PHE A 486 12.34 -13.12 19.34
N VAL A 487 11.20 -12.75 18.75
CA VAL A 487 11.16 -12.00 17.49
C VAL A 487 11.53 -10.56 17.75
N THR A 488 12.53 -10.08 17.02
CA THR A 488 13.07 -8.73 17.15
C THR A 488 13.22 -8.03 15.81
N TYR A 489 13.40 -6.73 15.85
CA TYR A 489 13.74 -5.93 14.70
C TYR A 489 15.04 -5.17 14.91
N SER A 490 15.95 -5.24 13.96
CA SER A 490 17.20 -4.50 13.95
C SER A 490 17.49 -3.97 12.56
N MET A 491 17.69 -2.67 12.46
CA MET A 491 18.33 -2.04 11.32
C MET A 491 19.37 -1.06 11.81
N GLY A 492 20.62 -1.21 11.37
CA GLY A 492 21.75 -0.43 11.86
C GLY A 492 21.59 1.10 11.75
N TYR A 493 20.66 1.59 10.95
CA TYR A 493 20.40 3.01 10.71
C TYR A 493 19.00 3.47 11.17
N TYR A 494 18.18 2.58 11.72
CA TYR A 494 16.78 2.85 12.06
C TYR A 494 16.45 2.28 13.43
N ASP A 495 15.84 3.10 14.28
CA ASP A 495 15.27 2.70 15.56
C ASP A 495 13.76 2.51 15.36
N ALA A 496 13.29 1.28 15.49
CA ALA A 496 11.89 0.95 15.26
C ALA A 496 10.98 1.42 16.39
N TYR A 497 11.53 1.54 17.61
CA TYR A 497 10.78 1.99 18.76
C TYR A 497 11.63 2.85 19.72
N ALA A 498 11.70 4.14 19.43
CA ALA A 498 12.47 5.11 20.22
C ALA A 498 11.89 5.40 21.64
N GLY A 499 10.71 4.84 21.99
CA GLY A 499 10.07 4.99 23.30
C GLY A 499 10.51 3.96 24.34
N GLY A 500 11.57 3.18 24.06
CA GLY A 500 12.09 2.18 24.99
C GLY A 500 13.42 1.60 24.54
N THR A 501 13.93 0.63 25.28
CA THR A 501 15.21 -0.05 25.00
C THR A 501 15.09 -1.54 25.28
N LEU A 502 15.76 -2.35 24.46
CA LEU A 502 15.93 -3.79 24.69
C LEU A 502 17.31 -4.06 25.30
N THR A 503 17.35 -4.78 26.43
CA THR A 503 18.61 -5.19 27.07
C THR A 503 18.63 -6.70 27.28
N LEU A 504 19.80 -7.31 27.12
CA LEU A 504 20.05 -8.71 27.44
C LEU A 504 21.23 -8.81 28.42
N GLY A 505 21.00 -9.43 29.58
CA GLY A 505 22.01 -9.55 30.62
C GLY A 505 22.54 -8.20 31.13
N GLY A 506 21.77 -7.13 31.00
CA GLY A 506 22.17 -5.76 31.37
C GLY A 506 22.90 -4.99 30.26
N GLN A 507 23.14 -5.60 29.09
CA GLN A 507 23.72 -4.94 27.93
C GLN A 507 22.62 -4.45 26.99
N GLU A 508 22.63 -3.16 26.67
CA GLU A 508 21.69 -2.57 25.71
C GLU A 508 21.97 -3.08 24.30
N LEU A 509 20.90 -3.48 23.60
CA LEU A 509 20.94 -3.95 22.23
C LEU A 509 20.42 -2.87 21.28
N THR A 510 20.90 -2.89 20.05
CA THR A 510 20.39 -2.01 18.96
C THR A 510 19.21 -2.66 18.24
N LYS A 511 18.29 -3.23 18.99
CA LYS A 511 17.13 -3.99 18.53
C LYS A 511 15.94 -3.66 19.41
N ASP A 512 14.73 -3.92 18.90
CA ASP A 512 13.49 -3.88 19.66
C ASP A 512 12.75 -5.20 19.54
N LEU A 513 12.10 -5.61 20.62
CA LEU A 513 11.20 -6.76 20.61
C LEU A 513 9.97 -6.43 19.76
N LEU A 514 9.45 -7.39 18.99
CA LEU A 514 8.12 -7.26 18.42
C LEU A 514 7.13 -7.21 19.59
N LEU A 515 6.53 -6.04 19.80
CA LEU A 515 5.72 -5.73 20.97
C LEU A 515 4.49 -4.93 20.60
N ALA A 516 3.31 -5.41 20.99
CA ALA A 516 2.07 -4.67 20.93
C ALA A 516 1.51 -4.46 22.33
N VAL A 517 1.23 -3.21 22.70
CA VAL A 517 0.55 -2.83 23.93
C VAL A 517 -0.78 -2.22 23.55
N SER A 518 -1.86 -2.68 24.15
CA SER A 518 -3.21 -2.26 23.74
C SER A 518 -4.19 -2.28 24.90
N ARG A 519 -5.31 -1.57 24.70
CA ARG A 519 -6.50 -1.66 25.52
C ARG A 519 -7.61 -2.32 24.72
N THR A 520 -8.34 -3.21 25.36
CA THR A 520 -9.51 -3.87 24.78
C THR A 520 -10.78 -3.23 25.29
N GLU A 521 -11.69 -2.89 24.40
CA GLU A 521 -13.00 -2.35 24.75
C GLU A 521 -14.11 -2.95 23.89
N ILE A 522 -15.20 -3.38 24.52
CA ILE A 522 -16.38 -3.87 23.80
C ILE A 522 -17.27 -2.67 23.49
N LYS A 523 -17.40 -2.33 22.20
CA LYS A 523 -18.26 -1.23 21.73
C LYS A 523 -19.26 -1.72 20.69
N THR A 524 -20.35 -1.00 20.56
CA THR A 524 -21.27 -1.15 19.43
C THR A 524 -20.58 -0.66 18.16
N TYR A 525 -20.60 -1.44 17.08
CA TYR A 525 -20.00 -1.08 15.80
C TYR A 525 -20.53 0.27 15.31
N THR A 526 -21.87 0.42 15.27
CA THR A 526 -22.50 1.73 15.14
C THR A 526 -23.83 1.77 15.90
N THR A 527 -24.21 2.93 16.43
CA THR A 527 -25.53 3.10 17.04
C THR A 527 -26.60 3.25 15.96
N ALA A 528 -27.84 2.84 16.26
CA ALA A 528 -28.98 3.03 15.35
C ALA A 528 -29.10 4.49 14.88
N LYS A 529 -28.87 5.47 15.77
CA LYS A 529 -28.90 6.90 15.45
C LYS A 529 -27.84 7.26 14.40
N ARG A 530 -26.59 6.79 14.55
CA ARG A 530 -25.51 7.06 13.60
C ARG A 530 -25.79 6.39 12.26
N TYR A 531 -26.21 5.12 12.27
CA TYR A 531 -26.54 4.38 11.06
C TYR A 531 -27.57 5.11 10.20
N TRP A 532 -28.70 5.51 10.80
CA TRP A 532 -29.76 6.20 10.07
C TRP A 532 -29.39 7.64 9.70
N ALA A 533 -28.55 8.32 10.48
CA ALA A 533 -28.05 9.64 10.12
C ALA A 533 -27.16 9.58 8.85
N PHE A 534 -26.26 8.61 8.76
CA PHE A 534 -25.46 8.38 7.54
C PHE A 534 -26.34 8.00 6.35
N THR A 535 -27.26 7.06 6.54
CA THR A 535 -28.22 6.67 5.49
C THR A 535 -29.01 7.87 4.98
N ALA A 536 -29.56 8.68 5.88
CA ALA A 536 -30.30 9.89 5.53
C ALA A 536 -29.45 10.92 4.79
N PHE A 537 -28.17 11.08 5.15
CA PHE A 537 -27.24 11.96 4.44
C PHE A 537 -27.07 11.53 2.97
N PHE A 538 -26.81 10.25 2.71
CA PHE A 538 -26.65 9.74 1.34
C PHE A 538 -27.97 9.80 0.55
N ILE A 539 -29.10 9.52 1.18
CA ILE A 539 -30.43 9.68 0.57
C ILE A 539 -30.65 11.14 0.16
N ALA A 540 -30.36 12.10 1.05
CA ALA A 540 -30.49 13.53 0.76
C ALA A 540 -29.56 13.97 -0.38
N ALA A 541 -28.31 13.50 -0.42
CA ALA A 541 -27.37 13.80 -1.48
C ALA A 541 -27.86 13.27 -2.84
N LEU A 542 -28.30 12.00 -2.91
CA LEU A 542 -28.84 11.41 -4.15
C LEU A 542 -30.16 12.10 -4.59
N ALA A 543 -31.03 12.43 -3.64
CA ALA A 543 -32.26 13.17 -3.94
C ALA A 543 -31.97 14.57 -4.48
N MET A 544 -30.97 15.26 -3.93
CA MET A 544 -30.52 16.55 -4.44
C MET A 544 -30.00 16.45 -5.87
N LEU A 545 -29.14 15.45 -6.16
CA LEU A 545 -28.64 15.18 -7.52
C LEU A 545 -29.79 14.87 -8.49
N PHE A 546 -30.79 14.09 -8.08
CA PHE A 546 -31.98 13.79 -8.87
C PHE A 546 -32.80 15.06 -9.20
N VAL A 547 -33.00 15.94 -8.22
CA VAL A 547 -33.72 17.21 -8.40
C VAL A 547 -32.95 18.17 -9.32
N LEU A 548 -31.61 18.27 -9.16
CA LEU A 548 -30.75 19.11 -10.00
C LEU A 548 -30.78 18.66 -11.45
N ALA A 549 -30.73 17.35 -11.71
CA ALA A 549 -30.88 16.77 -13.04
C ALA A 549 -32.26 17.11 -13.66
N GLY A 550 -33.34 17.07 -12.87
CA GLY A 550 -34.68 17.43 -13.31
C GLY A 550 -34.87 18.93 -13.60
N ARG A 551 -34.19 19.82 -12.87
CA ARG A 551 -34.20 21.27 -13.16
C ARG A 551 -33.48 21.59 -14.48
N GLY A 552 -32.42 20.89 -14.81
CA GLY A 552 -31.74 21.01 -16.10
C GLY A 552 -32.67 20.65 -17.29
N GLU A 553 -33.53 19.66 -17.11
CA GLU A 553 -34.52 19.25 -18.12
C GLU A 553 -35.62 20.32 -18.33
N ARG A 554 -36.18 20.88 -17.27
CA ARG A 554 -37.26 21.90 -17.35
C ARG A 554 -36.82 23.26 -17.95
N ARG A 555 -35.57 23.67 -17.71
CA ARG A 555 -35.03 24.92 -18.32
C ARG A 555 -34.88 24.84 -19.85
N ARG A 556 -35.01 23.67 -20.43
CA ARG A 556 -34.89 23.45 -21.87
C ARG A 556 -36.28 23.43 -22.56
N MET A 557 -37.35 23.17 -21.81
CA MET A 557 -38.71 23.15 -22.32
C MET A 557 -39.39 24.54 -22.28
N LYS A 558 -38.73 25.53 -21.73
CA LYS A 558 -39.03 26.96 -21.83
C LYS A 558 -38.00 27.64 -22.73
#